data_e638a530c3be862c3e2701ed3eaa0e1b
#
_entry.id   e638a530c3be862c3e2701ed3eaa0e1b
#
_cell.length_a   1.000
_cell.length_b   1.000
_cell.length_c   1.000
_cell.angle_alpha   90.00
_cell.angle_beta   90.00
_cell.angle_gamma   90.00
#
_symmetry.space_group_name_H-M   'P 1'
#
loop_
_entity.id
_entity.type
_entity.pdbx_description
1 polymer ?
#
loop_
_entity_poly.entity_id
_entity_poly.type
_entity_poly.pdbx_seq_one_letter_code
_entity_poly.pdbx_strand_id
1 'polypeptide(L)'
;EPVFLDFKKDMSQLTAKSDIPVLYKQNVANDLFQLIYVFDMGNNNDKALGTAFDYLEYLGTSDMTPEELKSEFYRLACTFYVSPGNERTYVVLSGLNENMPAAMQLFEKLLADAQVNKEAYENLVEDILKARTDAKLNQGKNFSRLMNYAMYGPQSPATNVLTEAELISMNPQELVDRIHNQNNYKHRILYYGPSSSKDLLATIDQYHQVPAVLKDIPAGNEY
;
A
#
# COMPACT_ATOMS: atom_id res chain seq x y z
N GLU A 1 -4.64 -33.26 17.15
CA GLU A 1 -3.81 -33.39 15.93
C GLU A 1 -3.65 -32.06 15.26
N PRO A 2 -2.47 -31.74 14.71
CA PRO A 2 -2.27 -30.49 13.97
C PRO A 2 -3.10 -30.53 12.68
N VAL A 3 -3.87 -29.46 12.44
CA VAL A 3 -4.61 -29.28 11.19
C VAL A 3 -3.71 -28.47 10.25
N PHE A 4 -3.32 -29.08 9.14
CA PHE A 4 -2.53 -28.42 8.11
C PHE A 4 -3.45 -27.73 7.10
N LEU A 5 -3.08 -26.51 6.69
CA LEU A 5 -3.78 -25.78 5.62
C LEU A 5 -3.52 -26.48 4.27
N ASP A 6 -4.59 -26.80 3.59
CA ASP A 6 -4.57 -27.22 2.19
C ASP A 6 -5.07 -26.04 1.33
N PHE A 7 -4.14 -25.29 0.74
CA PHE A 7 -4.47 -24.10 -0.06
C PHE A 7 -5.45 -24.37 -1.20
N LYS A 8 -5.50 -25.61 -1.73
CA LYS A 8 -6.46 -25.96 -2.80
C LYS A 8 -7.86 -26.19 -2.29
N LYS A 9 -8.01 -26.59 -1.03
CA LYS A 9 -9.32 -26.85 -0.40
C LYS A 9 -9.81 -25.68 0.43
N ASP A 10 -8.87 -25.01 1.10
CA ASP A 10 -9.18 -23.99 2.10
C ASP A 10 -9.32 -22.59 1.50
N MET A 11 -8.85 -22.38 0.27
CA MET A 11 -8.91 -21.10 -0.44
C MET A 11 -9.45 -21.31 -1.86
N SER A 12 -10.28 -20.37 -2.32
CA SER A 12 -10.76 -20.34 -3.71
C SER A 12 -9.96 -19.33 -4.52
N GLN A 13 -9.63 -19.70 -5.74
CA GLN A 13 -9.03 -18.79 -6.73
C GLN A 13 -10.15 -18.28 -7.64
N LEU A 14 -10.30 -16.97 -7.71
CA LEU A 14 -11.27 -16.26 -8.53
C LEU A 14 -10.51 -15.29 -9.44
N THR A 15 -11.22 -14.72 -10.41
CA THR A 15 -10.68 -13.67 -11.30
C THR A 15 -11.66 -12.52 -11.32
N ALA A 16 -11.20 -11.32 -11.02
CA ALA A 16 -11.93 -10.07 -11.15
C ALA A 16 -11.62 -9.40 -12.51
N LYS A 17 -12.23 -8.23 -12.76
CA LYS A 17 -11.97 -7.46 -13.97
C LYS A 17 -10.47 -7.25 -14.22
N SER A 18 -10.11 -7.00 -15.49
CA SER A 18 -8.71 -6.81 -15.93
C SER A 18 -7.80 -8.01 -15.61
N ASP A 19 -8.38 -9.21 -15.53
CA ASP A 19 -7.70 -10.48 -15.24
C ASP A 19 -6.96 -10.50 -13.89
N ILE A 20 -7.44 -9.72 -12.90
CA ILE A 20 -6.84 -9.65 -11.56
C ILE A 20 -7.14 -10.94 -10.80
N PRO A 21 -6.10 -11.70 -10.37
CA PRO A 21 -6.29 -12.88 -9.54
C PRO A 21 -6.79 -12.50 -8.15
N VAL A 22 -7.80 -13.21 -7.65
CA VAL A 22 -8.34 -13.04 -6.31
C VAL A 22 -8.23 -14.35 -5.53
N LEU A 23 -7.51 -14.34 -4.42
CA LEU A 23 -7.50 -15.41 -3.46
C LEU A 23 -8.55 -15.13 -2.39
N TYR A 24 -9.54 -15.98 -2.33
CA TYR A 24 -10.73 -15.83 -1.50
C TYR A 24 -10.81 -16.87 -0.40
N LYS A 25 -11.08 -16.42 0.82
CA LYS A 25 -11.47 -17.27 1.94
C LYS A 25 -12.64 -16.63 2.67
N GLN A 26 -13.75 -17.39 2.81
CA GLN A 26 -14.89 -16.89 3.58
C GLN A 26 -14.59 -16.93 5.08
N ASN A 27 -14.86 -15.81 5.77
CA ASN A 27 -14.90 -15.72 7.22
C ASN A 27 -16.30 -16.08 7.70
N VAL A 28 -16.40 -17.12 8.51
CA VAL A 28 -17.67 -17.58 9.11
C VAL A 28 -17.73 -17.31 10.62
N ALA A 29 -16.69 -16.65 11.17
CA ALA A 29 -16.55 -16.46 12.61
C ALA A 29 -17.10 -15.11 13.10
N ASN A 30 -17.03 -14.09 12.25
CA ASN A 30 -17.49 -12.73 12.56
C ASN A 30 -17.74 -11.92 11.28
N ASP A 31 -18.20 -10.66 11.43
CA ASP A 31 -18.57 -9.77 10.33
C ASP A 31 -17.41 -8.85 9.87
N LEU A 32 -16.17 -9.19 10.18
CA LEU A 32 -15.02 -8.41 9.78
C LEU A 32 -14.46 -8.90 8.45
N PHE A 33 -14.02 -7.95 7.61
CA PHE A 33 -13.30 -8.24 6.38
C PHE A 33 -11.88 -7.72 6.42
N GLN A 34 -11.04 -8.35 5.62
CA GLN A 34 -9.73 -7.85 5.21
C GLN A 34 -9.60 -8.03 3.71
N LEU A 35 -9.36 -6.94 2.99
CA LEU A 35 -9.11 -6.88 1.56
C LEU A 35 -7.70 -6.34 1.35
N ILE A 36 -6.86 -7.09 0.63
CA ILE A 36 -5.44 -6.73 0.45
C ILE A 36 -5.12 -6.74 -1.04
N TYR A 37 -4.65 -5.61 -1.57
CA TYR A 37 -4.01 -5.57 -2.89
C TYR A 37 -2.52 -5.84 -2.69
N VAL A 38 -1.98 -6.80 -3.42
CA VAL A 38 -0.57 -7.18 -3.34
C VAL A 38 0.09 -6.89 -4.68
N PHE A 39 0.97 -5.91 -4.68
CA PHE A 39 1.82 -5.58 -5.82
C PHE A 39 3.19 -6.21 -5.59
N ASP A 40 3.71 -6.98 -6.56
CA ASP A 40 5.10 -7.46 -6.54
C ASP A 40 6.05 -6.33 -6.99
N MET A 41 5.82 -5.14 -6.46
CA MET A 41 6.51 -3.89 -6.69
C MET A 41 6.77 -3.22 -5.34
N GLY A 42 7.99 -2.79 -5.10
CA GLY A 42 8.41 -2.15 -3.86
C GLY A 42 9.52 -1.12 -4.11
N ASN A 43 10.23 -0.77 -3.05
CA ASN A 43 11.31 0.22 -3.11
C ASN A 43 12.47 -0.21 -4.04
N ASN A 44 12.63 -1.50 -4.31
CA ASN A 44 13.62 -1.97 -5.28
C ASN A 44 13.25 -1.58 -6.72
N ASN A 45 11.96 -1.43 -7.02
CA ASN A 45 11.45 -1.03 -8.33
C ASN A 45 11.35 0.50 -8.46
N ASP A 46 10.98 1.18 -7.38
CA ASP A 46 10.93 2.65 -7.30
C ASP A 46 11.27 3.09 -5.86
N LYS A 47 12.47 3.66 -5.67
CA LYS A 47 12.97 4.06 -4.34
C LYS A 47 12.14 5.17 -3.66
N ALA A 48 11.29 5.87 -4.41
CA ALA A 48 10.41 6.91 -3.89
C ALA A 48 9.04 6.35 -3.45
N LEU A 49 8.75 5.08 -3.71
CA LEU A 49 7.45 4.49 -3.46
C LEU A 49 7.07 4.52 -1.97
N GLY A 50 8.03 4.18 -1.09
CA GLY A 50 7.83 4.27 0.35
C GLY A 50 7.45 5.68 0.79
N THR A 51 8.23 6.68 0.35
CA THR A 51 7.96 8.09 0.67
C THR A 51 6.61 8.56 0.11
N ALA A 52 6.19 8.07 -1.06
CA ALA A 52 4.89 8.41 -1.64
C ALA A 52 3.73 7.93 -0.75
N PHE A 53 3.82 6.72 -0.21
CA PHE A 53 2.76 6.19 0.65
C PHE A 53 2.84 6.72 2.09
N ASP A 54 4.02 7.06 2.60
CA ASP A 54 4.14 7.82 3.84
C ASP A 54 3.47 9.20 3.70
N TYR A 55 3.61 9.83 2.53
CA TYR A 55 2.98 11.11 2.22
C TYR A 55 1.46 11.01 2.09
N LEU A 56 0.93 9.90 1.57
CA LEU A 56 -0.52 9.68 1.40
C LEU A 56 -1.30 9.85 2.71
N GLU A 57 -0.70 9.55 3.85
CA GLU A 57 -1.35 9.67 5.17
C GLU A 57 -1.71 11.12 5.54
N TYR A 58 -1.10 12.10 4.88
CA TYR A 58 -1.30 13.54 5.09
C TYR A 58 -2.10 14.20 3.97
N LEU A 59 -2.60 13.43 3.01
CA LEU A 59 -3.30 13.97 1.86
C LEU A 59 -4.82 13.85 1.99
N GLY A 60 -5.49 14.85 1.43
CA GLY A 60 -6.92 14.85 1.17
C GLY A 60 -7.22 14.60 -0.31
N THR A 61 -8.49 14.70 -0.66
CA THR A 61 -8.98 14.73 -2.04
C THR A 61 -9.41 16.15 -2.43
N SER A 62 -9.86 16.34 -3.66
CA SER A 62 -10.35 17.65 -4.14
C SER A 62 -11.55 18.20 -3.32
N ASP A 63 -12.27 17.36 -2.60
CA ASP A 63 -13.49 17.71 -1.84
C ASP A 63 -13.46 17.29 -0.35
N MET A 64 -12.41 16.63 0.13
CA MET A 64 -12.27 16.20 1.52
C MET A 64 -10.86 16.46 2.04
N THR A 65 -10.77 17.05 3.23
CA THR A 65 -9.50 17.18 3.96
C THR A 65 -9.02 15.83 4.50
N PRO A 66 -7.74 15.68 4.90
CA PRO A 66 -7.25 14.45 5.54
C PRO A 66 -8.03 14.10 6.82
N GLU A 67 -8.45 15.09 7.59
CA GLU A 67 -9.23 14.92 8.82
C GLU A 67 -10.65 14.41 8.52
N GLU A 68 -11.29 14.95 7.50
CA GLU A 68 -12.61 14.50 7.03
C GLU A 68 -12.56 13.06 6.53
N LEU A 69 -11.51 12.70 5.75
CA LEU A 69 -11.28 11.32 5.32
C LEU A 69 -11.12 10.36 6.51
N LYS A 70 -10.30 10.71 7.50
CA LYS A 70 -10.11 9.91 8.72
C LYS A 70 -11.40 9.75 9.49
N SER A 71 -12.19 10.83 9.60
CA SER A 71 -13.51 10.82 10.29
C SER A 71 -14.50 9.92 9.55
N GLU A 72 -14.48 9.92 8.22
CA GLU A 72 -15.38 9.10 7.41
C GLU A 72 -15.00 7.60 7.50
N PHE A 73 -13.71 7.27 7.45
CA PHE A 73 -13.26 5.90 7.71
C PHE A 73 -13.64 5.40 9.10
N TYR A 74 -13.50 6.26 10.11
CA TYR A 74 -13.93 5.95 11.49
C TYR A 74 -15.45 5.72 11.56
N ARG A 75 -16.25 6.55 10.91
CA ARG A 75 -17.71 6.40 10.83
C ARG A 75 -18.13 5.07 10.18
N LEU A 76 -17.37 4.62 9.20
CA LEU A 76 -17.57 3.33 8.52
C LEU A 76 -17.05 2.14 9.35
N ALA A 77 -16.43 2.37 10.51
CA ALA A 77 -15.73 1.35 11.28
C ALA A 77 -14.75 0.56 10.38
N CYS A 78 -14.09 1.25 9.46
CA CYS A 78 -13.08 0.73 8.54
C CYS A 78 -11.76 1.49 8.70
N THR A 79 -10.68 0.85 8.28
CA THR A 79 -9.35 1.46 8.25
C THR A 79 -8.59 0.96 7.04
N PHE A 80 -7.64 1.75 6.58
CA PHE A 80 -6.67 1.32 5.57
C PHE A 80 -5.25 1.62 6.02
N TYR A 81 -4.30 0.92 5.44
CA TYR A 81 -2.89 1.28 5.45
C TYR A 81 -2.21 0.75 4.20
N VAL A 82 -1.11 1.40 3.83
CA VAL A 82 -0.23 0.94 2.75
C VAL A 82 1.13 0.63 3.35
N SER A 83 1.67 -0.53 3.02
CA SER A 83 2.96 -1.00 3.53
C SER A 83 3.90 -1.33 2.35
N PRO A 84 4.65 -0.34 1.86
CA PRO A 84 5.66 -0.56 0.84
C PRO A 84 6.90 -1.20 1.46
N GLY A 85 7.20 -2.43 1.02
CA GLY A 85 8.45 -3.13 1.33
C GLY A 85 9.48 -2.94 0.22
N ASN A 86 10.57 -3.71 0.26
CA ASN A 86 11.59 -3.65 -0.80
C ASN A 86 11.09 -4.28 -2.10
N GLU A 87 10.42 -5.43 -2.03
CA GLU A 87 9.98 -6.22 -3.19
C GLU A 87 8.48 -6.14 -3.43
N ARG A 88 7.69 -5.82 -2.41
CA ARG A 88 6.22 -5.85 -2.45
C ARG A 88 5.62 -4.68 -1.73
N THR A 89 4.49 -4.24 -2.24
CA THR A 89 3.61 -3.27 -1.56
C THR A 89 2.29 -3.95 -1.25
N TYR A 90 1.87 -3.82 0.01
CA TYR A 90 0.57 -4.28 0.49
C TYR A 90 -0.32 -3.07 0.75
N VAL A 91 -1.48 -3.07 0.11
CA VAL A 91 -2.54 -2.09 0.35
C VAL A 91 -3.65 -2.83 1.07
N VAL A 92 -3.93 -2.45 2.30
CA VAL A 92 -4.85 -3.18 3.18
C VAL A 92 -6.03 -2.30 3.53
N LEU A 93 -7.23 -2.81 3.29
CA LEU A 93 -8.49 -2.25 3.74
C LEU A 93 -9.18 -3.27 4.64
N SER A 94 -9.64 -2.87 5.82
CA SER A 94 -10.27 -3.76 6.78
C SER A 94 -11.32 -3.06 7.62
N GLY A 95 -12.29 -3.81 8.15
CA GLY A 95 -13.34 -3.28 9.01
C GLY A 95 -14.61 -4.11 8.98
N LEU A 96 -15.75 -3.47 9.23
CA LEU A 96 -17.06 -4.09 9.15
C LEU A 96 -17.46 -4.35 7.70
N ASN A 97 -17.82 -5.59 7.38
CA ASN A 97 -18.08 -6.03 6.01
C ASN A 97 -19.27 -5.33 5.35
N GLU A 98 -20.28 -4.96 6.11
CA GLU A 98 -21.43 -4.20 5.59
C GLU A 98 -21.01 -2.84 4.99
N ASN A 99 -19.92 -2.26 5.49
CA ASN A 99 -19.38 -0.98 5.04
C ASN A 99 -18.24 -1.13 4.02
N MET A 100 -17.85 -2.36 3.65
CA MET A 100 -16.75 -2.60 2.70
C MET A 100 -16.94 -1.86 1.36
N PRO A 101 -18.13 -1.85 0.71
CA PRO A 101 -18.30 -1.13 -0.55
C PRO A 101 -18.05 0.38 -0.42
N ALA A 102 -18.57 1.01 0.65
CA ALA A 102 -18.38 2.44 0.91
C ALA A 102 -16.91 2.77 1.25
N ALA A 103 -16.26 1.92 2.05
CA ALA A 103 -14.85 2.07 2.39
C ALA A 103 -13.95 1.89 1.16
N MET A 104 -14.25 0.92 0.27
CA MET A 104 -13.55 0.77 -1.01
C MET A 104 -13.72 2.02 -1.89
N GLN A 105 -14.94 2.51 -2.04
CA GLN A 105 -15.20 3.71 -2.84
C GLN A 105 -14.41 4.92 -2.32
N LEU A 106 -14.37 5.12 -1.00
CA LEU A 106 -13.63 6.21 -0.36
C LEU A 106 -12.12 6.06 -0.57
N PHE A 107 -11.60 4.84 -0.39
CA PHE A 107 -10.18 4.57 -0.56
C PHE A 107 -9.72 4.70 -2.02
N GLU A 108 -10.48 4.13 -2.96
CA GLU A 108 -10.19 4.25 -4.40
C GLU A 108 -10.23 5.73 -4.85
N LYS A 109 -11.16 6.52 -4.30
CA LYS A 109 -11.20 7.95 -4.53
C LYS A 109 -9.93 8.63 -4.01
N LEU A 110 -9.47 8.31 -2.80
CA LEU A 110 -8.23 8.85 -2.25
C LEU A 110 -7.03 8.49 -3.16
N LEU A 111 -6.92 7.25 -3.63
CA LEU A 111 -5.85 6.86 -4.54
C LEU A 111 -5.89 7.59 -5.89
N ALA A 112 -7.09 7.90 -6.40
CA ALA A 112 -7.26 8.52 -7.72
C ALA A 112 -7.22 10.05 -7.70
N ASP A 113 -7.53 10.67 -6.55
CA ASP A 113 -7.76 12.13 -6.41
C ASP A 113 -6.97 12.75 -5.24
N ALA A 114 -5.91 12.10 -4.76
CA ALA A 114 -5.04 12.67 -3.74
C ALA A 114 -4.48 14.02 -4.21
N GLN A 115 -4.60 15.07 -3.36
CA GLN A 115 -4.17 16.42 -3.69
C GLN A 115 -2.84 16.77 -3.03
N VAL A 116 -1.96 17.45 -3.77
CA VAL A 116 -0.68 17.91 -3.22
C VAL A 116 -0.89 18.87 -2.06
N ASN A 117 -0.19 18.61 -0.97
CA ASN A 117 -0.06 19.50 0.18
C ASN A 117 1.43 19.79 0.45
N LYS A 118 1.91 20.96 0.03
CA LYS A 118 3.33 21.32 0.14
C LYS A 118 3.82 21.38 1.58
N GLU A 119 3.02 21.94 2.48
CA GLU A 119 3.37 22.06 3.90
C GLU A 119 3.49 20.66 4.53
N ALA A 120 2.57 19.77 4.25
CA ALA A 120 2.64 18.38 4.70
C ALA A 120 3.89 17.66 4.14
N TYR A 121 4.28 17.94 2.89
CA TYR A 121 5.50 17.38 2.33
C TYR A 121 6.76 17.91 3.02
N GLU A 122 6.85 19.23 3.25
CA GLU A 122 7.98 19.85 3.95
C GLU A 122 8.14 19.26 5.35
N ASN A 123 7.05 19.12 6.10
CA ASN A 123 7.04 18.49 7.42
C ASN A 123 7.48 17.00 7.35
N LEU A 124 7.00 16.24 6.37
CA LEU A 124 7.41 14.84 6.16
C LEU A 124 8.93 14.74 5.89
N VAL A 125 9.48 15.63 5.07
CA VAL A 125 10.92 15.66 4.79
C VAL A 125 11.73 15.96 6.07
N GLU A 126 11.30 16.93 6.87
CA GLU A 126 11.94 17.24 8.16
C GLU A 126 11.92 16.04 9.10
N ASP A 127 10.80 15.35 9.21
CA ASP A 127 10.65 14.15 10.05
C ASP A 127 11.54 12.99 9.55
N ILE A 128 11.63 12.76 8.24
CA ILE A 128 12.53 11.76 7.66
C ILE A 128 13.99 12.10 7.99
N LEU A 129 14.43 13.34 7.82
CA LEU A 129 15.80 13.76 8.07
C LEU A 129 16.15 13.68 9.55
N LYS A 130 15.23 14.09 10.42
CA LYS A 130 15.35 13.93 11.87
C LYS A 130 15.46 12.47 12.27
N ALA A 131 14.57 11.60 11.78
CA ALA A 131 14.59 10.17 12.05
C ALA A 131 15.91 9.51 11.59
N ARG A 132 16.48 9.97 10.46
CA ARG A 132 17.81 9.52 9.98
C ARG A 132 18.94 9.96 10.91
N THR A 133 18.85 11.17 11.45
CA THR A 133 19.83 11.70 12.42
C THR A 133 19.75 10.92 13.73
N ASP A 134 18.56 10.72 14.26
CA ASP A 134 18.33 9.96 15.49
C ASP A 134 18.75 8.49 15.34
N ALA A 135 18.56 7.91 14.15
CA ALA A 135 18.99 6.55 13.85
C ALA A 135 20.51 6.35 13.99
N LYS A 136 21.33 7.40 13.75
CA LYS A 136 22.80 7.34 13.94
C LYS A 136 23.21 7.17 15.42
N LEU A 137 22.33 7.57 16.33
CA LEU A 137 22.54 7.43 17.77
C LEU A 137 22.06 6.06 18.30
N ASN A 138 21.35 5.29 17.48
CA ASN A 138 20.79 3.99 17.86
C ASN A 138 21.76 2.85 17.51
N GLN A 139 22.30 2.17 18.53
CA GLN A 139 23.27 1.09 18.36
C GLN A 139 22.73 -0.09 17.52
N GLY A 140 21.48 -0.49 17.71
CA GLY A 140 20.85 -1.59 16.95
C GLY A 140 20.69 -1.25 15.46
N LYS A 141 20.27 0.00 15.16
CA LYS A 141 20.18 0.48 13.77
C LYS A 141 21.54 0.57 13.10
N ASN A 142 22.58 1.01 13.83
CA ASN A 142 23.95 1.06 13.32
C ASN A 142 24.49 -0.36 13.05
N PHE A 143 24.25 -1.30 13.95
CA PHE A 143 24.61 -2.70 13.74
C PHE A 143 23.90 -3.30 12.51
N SER A 144 22.59 -3.07 12.36
CA SER A 144 21.85 -3.54 11.20
C SER A 144 22.38 -2.97 9.88
N ARG A 145 22.79 -1.69 9.87
CA ARG A 145 23.43 -1.07 8.70
C ARG A 145 24.79 -1.70 8.39
N LEU A 146 25.60 -1.96 9.42
CA LEU A 146 26.88 -2.64 9.26
C LEU A 146 26.70 -4.05 8.67
N MET A 147 25.72 -4.80 9.17
CA MET A 147 25.39 -6.12 8.66
C MET A 147 24.93 -6.07 7.20
N ASN A 148 24.06 -5.11 6.83
CA ASN A 148 23.67 -4.90 5.44
C ASN A 148 24.88 -4.59 4.55
N TYR A 149 25.78 -3.74 5.00
CA TYR A 149 27.02 -3.44 4.26
C TYR A 149 27.93 -4.67 4.12
N ALA A 150 28.04 -5.48 5.16
CA ALA A 150 28.86 -6.70 5.12
C ALA A 150 28.30 -7.76 4.17
N MET A 151 26.96 -7.84 4.02
CA MET A 151 26.30 -8.80 3.13
C MET A 151 26.26 -8.33 1.67
N TYR A 152 25.97 -7.06 1.42
CA TYR A 152 25.64 -6.53 0.10
C TYR A 152 26.64 -5.48 -0.42
N GLY A 153 27.58 -5.03 0.42
CA GLY A 153 28.51 -3.95 0.06
C GLY A 153 27.82 -2.57 0.02
N PRO A 154 28.41 -1.63 -0.75
CA PRO A 154 27.92 -0.24 -0.79
C PRO A 154 26.54 -0.08 -1.47
N GLN A 155 26.18 -1.02 -2.34
CA GLN A 155 24.86 -1.08 -2.97
C GLN A 155 24.02 -2.15 -2.26
N SER A 156 23.05 -1.71 -1.48
CA SER A 156 22.22 -2.60 -0.66
C SER A 156 20.78 -2.06 -0.58
N PRO A 157 19.82 -2.89 -0.20
CA PRO A 157 18.45 -2.41 0.06
C PRO A 157 18.42 -1.24 1.05
N ALA A 158 19.32 -1.21 2.03
CA ALA A 158 19.40 -0.15 3.03
C ALA A 158 19.90 1.20 2.48
N THR A 159 20.58 1.19 1.33
CA THR A 159 21.08 2.40 0.64
C THR A 159 20.18 2.84 -0.51
N ASN A 160 19.21 2.01 -0.89
CA ASN A 160 18.24 2.31 -1.96
C ASN A 160 17.08 3.19 -1.41
N VAL A 161 17.42 4.39 -0.96
CA VAL A 161 16.49 5.37 -0.41
C VAL A 161 16.73 6.73 -1.05
N LEU A 162 15.73 7.60 -1.04
CA LEU A 162 15.92 8.99 -1.46
C LEU A 162 16.97 9.67 -0.59
N THR A 163 17.96 10.31 -1.20
CA THR A 163 18.96 11.12 -0.51
C THR A 163 18.32 12.39 0.04
N GLU A 164 19.01 13.09 0.95
CA GLU A 164 18.58 14.39 1.47
C GLU A 164 18.40 15.42 0.33
N ALA A 165 19.33 15.46 -0.62
CA ALA A 165 19.25 16.37 -1.75
C ALA A 165 18.04 16.06 -2.65
N GLU A 166 17.76 14.78 -2.89
CA GLU A 166 16.57 14.35 -3.66
C GLU A 166 15.29 14.71 -2.91
N LEU A 167 15.19 14.47 -1.61
CA LEU A 167 14.02 14.84 -0.81
C LEU A 167 13.77 16.35 -0.85
N ILE A 168 14.80 17.18 -0.69
CA ILE A 168 14.67 18.64 -0.69
C ILE A 168 14.29 19.18 -2.07
N SER A 169 14.81 18.58 -3.14
CA SER A 169 14.58 19.06 -4.52
C SER A 169 13.37 18.47 -5.22
N MET A 170 12.77 17.42 -4.66
CA MET A 170 11.65 16.71 -5.29
C MET A 170 10.39 17.56 -5.34
N ASN A 171 9.71 17.52 -6.48
CA ASN A 171 8.37 18.07 -6.57
C ASN A 171 7.37 17.10 -5.91
N PRO A 172 6.61 17.52 -4.87
CA PRO A 172 5.62 16.64 -4.22
C PRO A 172 4.59 16.01 -5.17
N GLN A 173 4.33 16.67 -6.32
CA GLN A 173 3.46 16.11 -7.35
C GLN A 173 3.95 14.76 -7.87
N GLU A 174 5.26 14.53 -7.92
CA GLU A 174 5.84 13.27 -8.36
C GLU A 174 5.47 12.09 -7.43
N LEU A 175 5.27 12.36 -6.12
CA LEU A 175 4.80 11.36 -5.16
C LEU A 175 3.31 11.08 -5.34
N VAL A 176 2.52 12.13 -5.55
CA VAL A 176 1.08 12.01 -5.83
C VAL A 176 0.85 11.24 -7.15
N ASP A 177 1.66 11.49 -8.17
CA ASP A 177 1.58 10.75 -9.44
C ASP A 177 1.85 9.25 -9.26
N ARG A 178 2.75 8.86 -8.34
CA ARG A 178 2.98 7.46 -7.98
C ARG A 178 1.77 6.84 -7.31
N ILE A 179 1.14 7.56 -6.40
CA ILE A 179 -0.10 7.12 -5.73
C ILE A 179 -1.21 6.91 -6.76
N HIS A 180 -1.46 7.89 -7.63
CA HIS A 180 -2.48 7.82 -8.68
C HIS A 180 -2.24 6.67 -9.66
N ASN A 181 -0.98 6.31 -9.91
CA ASN A 181 -0.63 5.27 -10.86
C ASN A 181 -0.52 3.87 -10.23
N GLN A 182 -0.63 3.71 -8.92
CA GLN A 182 -0.39 2.43 -8.25
C GLN A 182 -1.30 1.31 -8.78
N ASN A 183 -2.59 1.58 -8.89
CA ASN A 183 -3.56 0.59 -9.37
C ASN A 183 -3.45 0.27 -10.87
N ASN A 184 -2.59 0.96 -11.61
CA ASN A 184 -2.35 0.66 -13.02
C ASN A 184 -1.41 -0.55 -13.23
N TYR A 185 -0.70 -0.99 -12.17
CA TYR A 185 0.23 -2.11 -12.27
C TYR A 185 -0.44 -3.46 -11.97
N LYS A 186 0.12 -4.53 -12.53
CA LYS A 186 -0.29 -5.91 -12.22
C LYS A 186 -0.21 -6.18 -10.73
N HIS A 187 -1.28 -6.71 -10.17
CA HIS A 187 -1.39 -7.06 -8.76
C HIS A 187 -2.38 -8.21 -8.59
N ARG A 188 -2.47 -8.71 -7.38
CA ARG A 188 -3.47 -9.71 -6.97
C ARG A 188 -4.19 -9.21 -5.72
N ILE A 189 -5.37 -9.73 -5.51
CA ILE A 189 -6.22 -9.41 -4.36
C ILE A 189 -6.29 -10.62 -3.44
N LEU A 190 -6.15 -10.39 -2.13
CA LEU A 190 -6.44 -11.37 -1.10
C LEU A 190 -7.67 -10.88 -0.35
N TYR A 191 -8.61 -11.77 -0.09
CA TYR A 191 -9.80 -11.46 0.69
C TYR A 191 -10.06 -12.52 1.75
N TYR A 192 -10.29 -12.03 2.97
CA TYR A 192 -10.84 -12.80 4.07
C TYR A 192 -11.99 -11.99 4.68
N GLY A 193 -13.23 -12.50 4.58
CA GLY A 193 -14.41 -11.81 5.06
C GLY A 193 -15.70 -12.61 4.81
N PRO A 194 -16.84 -12.16 5.36
CA PRO A 194 -18.09 -12.92 5.30
C PRO A 194 -18.82 -12.86 3.94
N SER A 195 -18.49 -11.93 3.05
CA SER A 195 -19.13 -11.82 1.74
C SER A 195 -18.98 -13.10 0.93
N SER A 196 -20.02 -13.47 0.19
CA SER A 196 -19.91 -14.55 -0.78
C SER A 196 -18.93 -14.20 -1.90
N SER A 197 -18.36 -15.20 -2.55
CA SER A 197 -17.45 -14.97 -3.70
C SER A 197 -18.09 -14.15 -4.82
N LYS A 198 -19.37 -14.35 -5.06
CA LYS A 198 -20.14 -13.60 -6.07
C LYS A 198 -20.28 -12.13 -5.68
N ASP A 199 -20.66 -11.84 -4.43
CA ASP A 199 -20.86 -10.47 -3.95
C ASP A 199 -19.54 -9.72 -3.86
N LEU A 200 -18.46 -10.41 -3.43
CA LEU A 200 -17.11 -9.86 -3.44
C LEU A 200 -16.68 -9.44 -4.85
N LEU A 201 -16.79 -10.33 -5.84
CA LEU A 201 -16.41 -10.00 -7.22
C LEU A 201 -17.22 -8.83 -7.76
N ALA A 202 -18.54 -8.80 -7.51
CA ALA A 202 -19.38 -7.68 -7.92
C ALA A 202 -18.92 -6.36 -7.29
N THR A 203 -18.54 -6.38 -6.01
CA THR A 203 -18.02 -5.20 -5.30
C THR A 203 -16.66 -4.74 -5.85
N ILE A 204 -15.74 -5.68 -6.08
CA ILE A 204 -14.43 -5.37 -6.67
C ILE A 204 -14.63 -4.79 -8.08
N ASP A 205 -15.44 -5.44 -8.92
CA ASP A 205 -15.67 -5.01 -10.30
C ASP A 205 -16.35 -3.63 -10.38
N GLN A 206 -17.14 -3.28 -9.37
CA GLN A 206 -17.80 -1.98 -9.30
C GLN A 206 -16.86 -0.87 -8.82
N TYR A 207 -16.08 -1.09 -7.76
CA TYR A 207 -15.39 -0.01 -7.04
C TYR A 207 -13.88 0.02 -7.27
N HIS A 208 -13.22 -1.09 -7.55
CA HIS A 208 -11.77 -1.08 -7.78
C HIS A 208 -11.44 -0.39 -9.11
N GLN A 209 -10.76 0.74 -9.05
CA GLN A 209 -10.47 1.56 -10.24
C GLN A 209 -9.16 1.11 -10.88
N VAL A 210 -9.27 0.39 -11.98
CA VAL A 210 -8.12 -0.13 -12.75
C VAL A 210 -8.34 0.04 -14.26
N PRO A 211 -7.28 0.19 -15.07
CA PRO A 211 -7.40 0.19 -16.52
C PRO A 211 -7.79 -1.20 -17.04
N ALA A 212 -8.29 -1.25 -18.27
CA ALA A 212 -8.63 -2.52 -18.92
C ALA A 212 -7.43 -3.47 -19.09
N VAL A 213 -6.22 -2.92 -19.24
CA VAL A 213 -4.96 -3.66 -19.32
C VAL A 213 -3.98 -3.10 -18.30
N LEU A 214 -3.57 -3.94 -17.39
CA LEU A 214 -2.60 -3.59 -16.35
C LEU A 214 -1.18 -3.55 -16.91
N LYS A 215 -0.38 -2.58 -16.43
CA LYS A 215 1.03 -2.46 -16.77
C LYS A 215 1.86 -3.53 -16.09
N ASP A 216 2.90 -3.99 -16.75
CA ASP A 216 3.93 -4.80 -16.11
C ASP A 216 4.68 -3.99 -15.05
N ILE A 217 5.12 -4.69 -14.02
CA ILE A 217 5.91 -4.08 -12.95
C ILE A 217 7.30 -3.74 -13.50
N PRO A 218 7.82 -2.52 -13.26
CA PRO A 218 9.17 -2.16 -13.68
C PRO A 218 10.22 -3.09 -13.07
N ALA A 219 11.34 -3.28 -13.76
CA ALA A 219 12.45 -4.04 -13.22
C ALA A 219 12.95 -3.42 -11.90
N GLY A 220 13.23 -4.26 -10.92
CA GLY A 220 13.77 -3.86 -9.64
C GLY A 220 15.29 -4.00 -9.57
N ASN A 221 15.90 -3.36 -8.59
CA ASN A 221 17.30 -3.58 -8.26
C ASN A 221 17.48 -4.99 -7.66
N GLU A 222 18.53 -5.69 -8.08
CA GLU A 222 18.99 -6.95 -7.50
C GLU A 222 20.25 -6.68 -6.66
N TYR A 223 20.40 -7.39 -5.51
CA TYR A 223 21.48 -7.19 -4.55
C TYR A 223 22.17 -8.50 -4.21
#